data_d49deb5f4862e3269bb7c1663c989407
#
_entry.id   d49deb5f4862e3269bb7c1663c989407
#
_cell.length_a   1.000
_cell.length_b   1.000
_cell.length_c   1.000
_cell.angle_alpha   90.00
_cell.angle_beta   90.00
_cell.angle_gamma   90.00
#
_symmetry.space_group_name_H-M   'P 1'
#
loop_
_entity.id
_entity.type
_entity.pdbx_description
1 polymer ?
#
loop_
_entity_poly.entity_id
_entity_poly.type
_entity_poly.pdbx_seq_one_letter_code
_entity_poly.pdbx_strand_id
1 'polypeptide(L)'
;DIKYSRIWQIAYPIILGSIAQNLINITDTAFLGRVGEIALGAGALGGLFYLAVIMLGLGFSTGAQIIIARRNGEGKPKEIGQIIDQSLYFILPMAILTFLLLRYWSVFILDFAVKSENIFIETSIYLKYRSYGIFFAMGNMVFRAFYVGLAKTKVITYTTLVLAIVNISLDYILIFGKFGAPEMG
;
A
#
# COMPACT_ATOMS: atom_id res chain seq x y z
N ASP A 1 -11.23 -9.92 -32.28
CA ASP A 1 -9.76 -9.67 -32.39
C ASP A 1 -9.34 -8.68 -31.33
N ILE A 2 -8.53 -9.14 -30.38
CA ILE A 2 -7.92 -8.29 -29.36
C ILE A 2 -6.80 -7.51 -30.06
N LYS A 3 -7.03 -6.25 -30.38
CA LYS A 3 -6.00 -5.42 -30.98
C LYS A 3 -4.87 -5.15 -29.96
N TYR A 4 -3.63 -5.41 -30.32
CA TYR A 4 -2.42 -5.09 -29.52
C TYR A 4 -2.43 -3.65 -28.98
N SER A 5 -2.99 -2.69 -29.73
CA SER A 5 -3.19 -1.31 -29.30
C SER A 5 -4.02 -1.19 -28.00
N ARG A 6 -5.03 -2.05 -27.82
CA ARG A 6 -5.89 -2.03 -26.63
C ARG A 6 -5.18 -2.60 -25.40
N ILE A 7 -4.34 -3.61 -25.63
CA ILE A 7 -3.48 -4.17 -24.57
C ILE A 7 -2.49 -3.11 -24.09
N TRP A 8 -1.84 -2.39 -25.02
CA TRP A 8 -0.92 -1.31 -24.70
C TRP A 8 -1.59 -0.15 -23.93
N GLN A 9 -2.77 0.24 -24.31
CA GLN A 9 -3.52 1.31 -23.63
C GLN A 9 -3.81 1.00 -22.17
N ILE A 10 -3.94 -0.28 -21.81
CA ILE A 10 -4.18 -0.73 -20.43
C ILE A 10 -2.84 -0.99 -19.72
N ALA A 11 -1.90 -1.63 -20.37
CA ALA A 11 -0.63 -2.04 -19.77
C ALA A 11 0.30 -0.86 -19.48
N TYR A 12 0.43 0.08 -20.40
CA TYR A 12 1.34 1.22 -20.25
C TYR A 12 1.10 2.06 -19.00
N PRO A 13 -0.14 2.47 -18.66
CA PRO A 13 -0.41 3.16 -17.41
C PRO A 13 -0.07 2.33 -16.16
N ILE A 14 -0.30 1.01 -16.20
CA ILE A 14 0.04 0.12 -15.08
C ILE A 14 1.56 0.05 -14.88
N ILE A 15 2.32 -0.06 -15.99
CA ILE A 15 3.78 -0.07 -15.94
C ILE A 15 4.31 1.23 -15.34
N LEU A 16 3.81 2.38 -15.78
CA LEU A 16 4.20 3.68 -15.21
C LEU A 16 3.88 3.78 -13.72
N GLY A 17 2.70 3.31 -13.28
CA GLY A 17 2.34 3.24 -11.87
C GLY A 17 3.28 2.33 -11.08
N SER A 18 3.68 1.20 -11.65
CA SER A 18 4.63 0.28 -11.01
C SER A 18 6.04 0.87 -10.90
N ILE A 19 6.49 1.60 -11.92
CA ILE A 19 7.77 2.33 -11.86
C ILE A 19 7.73 3.39 -10.76
N ALA A 20 6.66 4.18 -10.68
CA ALA A 20 6.50 5.18 -9.63
C ALA A 20 6.50 4.54 -8.22
N GLN A 21 5.83 3.41 -8.04
CA GLN A 21 5.84 2.68 -6.77
C GLN A 21 7.23 2.15 -6.41
N ASN A 22 7.99 1.65 -7.38
CA ASN A 22 9.37 1.21 -7.15
C ASN A 22 10.29 2.39 -6.79
N LEU A 23 10.08 3.57 -7.41
CA LEU A 23 10.82 4.78 -7.04
C LEU A 23 10.56 5.18 -5.58
N ILE A 24 9.30 5.12 -5.11
CA ILE A 24 8.99 5.33 -3.69
C ILE A 24 9.82 4.38 -2.83
N ASN A 25 9.74 3.08 -3.08
CA ASN A 25 10.43 2.06 -2.28
C ASN A 25 11.95 2.25 -2.25
N ILE A 26 12.55 2.61 -3.39
CA ILE A 26 13.99 2.87 -3.50
C ILE A 26 14.37 4.12 -2.71
N THR A 27 13.59 5.19 -2.82
CA THR A 27 13.84 6.46 -2.14
C THR A 27 13.69 6.31 -0.63
N ASP A 28 12.63 5.65 -0.16
CA ASP A 28 12.42 5.36 1.26
C ASP A 28 13.59 4.56 1.84
N THR A 29 14.03 3.52 1.14
CA THR A 29 15.18 2.70 1.54
C THR A 29 16.47 3.52 1.59
N ALA A 30 16.70 4.38 0.59
CA ALA A 30 17.88 5.24 0.54
C ALA A 30 17.87 6.29 1.65
N PHE A 31 16.71 6.85 1.99
CA PHE A 31 16.57 7.82 3.08
C PHE A 31 16.78 7.15 4.44
N LEU A 32 16.15 6.00 4.70
CA LEU A 32 16.36 5.23 5.93
C LEU A 32 17.82 4.77 6.08
N GLY A 33 18.48 4.40 4.98
CA GLY A 33 19.90 4.06 5.01
C GLY A 33 20.81 5.22 5.41
N ARG A 34 20.40 6.47 5.16
CA ARG A 34 21.13 7.67 5.62
C ARG A 34 20.86 8.02 7.09
N VAL A 35 19.71 7.64 7.62
CA VAL A 35 19.40 7.80 9.05
C VAL A 35 20.27 6.86 9.89
N GLY A 36 20.43 5.60 9.46
CA GLY A 36 21.31 4.63 10.12
C GLY A 36 20.91 3.18 9.90
N GLU A 37 21.80 2.28 10.27
CA GLU A 37 21.61 0.84 10.09
C GLU A 37 20.40 0.28 10.89
N ILE A 38 20.16 0.82 12.08
CA ILE A 38 19.03 0.40 12.94
C ILE A 38 17.70 0.80 12.27
N ALA A 39 17.59 2.05 11.79
CA ALA A 39 16.39 2.55 11.10
C ALA A 39 16.12 1.75 9.81
N LEU A 40 17.18 1.46 9.03
CA LEU A 40 17.07 0.65 7.82
C LEU A 40 16.61 -0.79 8.14
N GLY A 41 17.20 -1.42 9.18
CA GLY A 41 16.84 -2.75 9.64
C GLY A 41 15.39 -2.81 10.15
N ALA A 42 14.98 -1.83 10.93
CA ALA A 42 13.62 -1.71 11.45
C ALA A 42 12.59 -1.50 10.33
N GLY A 43 12.89 -0.63 9.37
CA GLY A 43 12.04 -0.39 8.19
C GLY A 43 11.91 -1.63 7.31
N ALA A 44 12.99 -2.37 7.09
CA ALA A 44 12.98 -3.61 6.31
C ALA A 44 12.14 -4.70 6.99
N LEU A 45 12.36 -4.98 8.28
CA LEU A 45 11.60 -5.98 9.03
C LEU A 45 10.13 -5.58 9.19
N GLY A 46 9.87 -4.34 9.60
CA GLY A 46 8.52 -3.83 9.74
C GLY A 46 7.78 -3.79 8.41
N GLY A 47 8.47 -3.45 7.31
CA GLY A 47 7.94 -3.49 5.96
C GLY A 47 7.53 -4.89 5.51
N LEU A 48 8.35 -5.90 5.78
CA LEU A 48 8.03 -7.30 5.48
C LEU A 48 6.83 -7.79 6.30
N PHE A 49 6.76 -7.44 7.57
CA PHE A 49 5.65 -7.79 8.44
C PHE A 49 4.35 -7.13 7.97
N TYR A 50 4.42 -5.85 7.65
CA TYR A 50 3.29 -5.10 7.08
C TYR A 50 2.83 -5.70 5.75
N LEU A 51 3.77 -6.06 4.86
CA LEU A 51 3.49 -6.69 3.58
C LEU A 51 2.73 -8.01 3.74
N ALA A 52 3.18 -8.88 4.67
CA ALA A 52 2.52 -10.15 4.94
C ALA A 52 1.05 -9.97 5.34
N VAL A 53 0.79 -8.98 6.19
CA VAL A 53 -0.56 -8.68 6.67
C VAL A 53 -1.44 -8.06 5.58
N ILE A 54 -0.89 -7.11 4.80
CA ILE A 54 -1.66 -6.43 3.76
C ILE A 54 -1.99 -7.32 2.56
N MET A 55 -1.26 -8.44 2.38
CA MET A 55 -1.55 -9.45 1.36
C MET A 55 -2.97 -10.03 1.47
N LEU A 56 -3.55 -10.06 2.67
CA LEU A 56 -4.95 -10.47 2.87
C LEU A 56 -5.91 -9.52 2.14
N GLY A 57 -5.71 -8.21 2.29
CA GLY A 57 -6.48 -7.19 1.59
C GLY A 57 -6.29 -7.23 0.08
N LEU A 58 -5.06 -7.49 -0.36
CA LEU A 58 -4.72 -7.60 -1.78
C LEU A 58 -5.39 -8.82 -2.42
N GLY A 59 -5.41 -9.96 -1.74
CA GLY A 59 -6.13 -11.15 -2.21
C GLY A 59 -7.62 -10.90 -2.38
N PHE A 60 -8.26 -10.30 -1.36
CA PHE A 60 -9.67 -9.93 -1.42
C PHE A 60 -9.97 -8.93 -2.55
N SER A 61 -9.20 -7.86 -2.64
CA SER A 61 -9.42 -6.83 -3.67
C SER A 61 -9.20 -7.37 -5.09
N THR A 62 -8.28 -8.31 -5.28
CA THR A 62 -8.10 -8.99 -6.57
C THR A 62 -9.32 -9.81 -6.94
N GLY A 63 -9.92 -10.52 -5.98
CA GLY A 63 -11.20 -11.20 -6.19
C GLY A 63 -12.32 -10.26 -6.62
N ALA A 64 -12.48 -9.14 -5.92
CA ALA A 64 -13.45 -8.10 -6.28
C ALA A 64 -13.19 -7.53 -7.69
N GLN A 65 -11.92 -7.27 -8.04
CA GLN A 65 -11.50 -6.79 -9.37
C GLN A 65 -11.94 -7.75 -10.49
N ILE A 66 -11.78 -9.05 -10.31
CA ILE A 66 -12.16 -10.06 -11.29
C ILE A 66 -13.67 -10.03 -11.53
N ILE A 67 -14.47 -9.96 -10.44
CA ILE A 67 -15.93 -9.90 -10.54
C ILE A 67 -16.38 -8.61 -11.22
N ILE A 68 -15.79 -7.47 -10.85
CA ILE A 68 -16.07 -6.16 -11.47
C ILE A 68 -15.75 -6.19 -12.97
N ALA A 69 -14.59 -6.73 -13.35
CA ALA A 69 -14.19 -6.85 -14.75
C ALA A 69 -15.19 -7.68 -15.57
N ARG A 70 -15.65 -8.80 -15.00
CA ARG A 70 -16.66 -9.65 -15.61
C ARG A 70 -17.98 -8.90 -15.79
N ARG A 71 -18.50 -8.24 -14.74
CA ARG A 71 -19.77 -7.48 -14.81
C ARG A 71 -19.70 -6.30 -15.77
N ASN A 72 -18.52 -5.67 -15.85
CA ASN A 72 -18.27 -4.61 -16.83
C ASN A 72 -18.35 -5.16 -18.27
N GLY A 73 -17.78 -6.33 -18.53
CA GLY A 73 -17.90 -7.00 -19.84
C GLY A 73 -19.33 -7.43 -20.18
N GLU A 74 -20.14 -7.79 -19.18
CA GLU A 74 -21.57 -8.12 -19.31
C GLU A 74 -22.48 -6.89 -19.47
N GLY A 75 -21.95 -5.67 -19.33
CA GLY A 75 -22.75 -4.44 -19.43
C GLY A 75 -23.69 -4.19 -18.24
N LYS A 76 -23.31 -4.64 -17.03
CA LYS A 76 -24.15 -4.59 -15.83
C LYS A 76 -23.64 -3.59 -14.77
N PRO A 77 -23.73 -2.28 -15.02
CA PRO A 77 -23.16 -1.26 -14.13
C PRO A 77 -23.78 -1.22 -12.73
N LYS A 78 -25.06 -1.57 -12.59
CA LYS A 78 -25.73 -1.63 -11.27
C LYS A 78 -25.14 -2.70 -10.37
N GLU A 79 -24.79 -3.86 -10.93
CA GLU A 79 -24.15 -4.94 -10.16
C GLU A 79 -22.75 -4.56 -9.71
N ILE A 80 -22.03 -3.77 -10.51
CA ILE A 80 -20.70 -3.25 -10.14
C ILE A 80 -20.78 -2.35 -8.89
N GLY A 81 -21.78 -1.45 -8.82
CA GLY A 81 -22.01 -0.63 -7.63
C GLY A 81 -22.23 -1.47 -6.37
N GLN A 82 -23.07 -2.50 -6.46
CA GLN A 82 -23.33 -3.42 -5.35
C GLN A 82 -22.05 -4.16 -4.89
N ILE A 83 -21.22 -4.58 -5.83
CA ILE A 83 -19.95 -5.27 -5.52
C ILE A 83 -19.02 -4.34 -4.75
N ILE A 84 -18.95 -3.05 -5.12
CA ILE A 84 -18.12 -2.07 -4.43
C ILE A 84 -18.62 -1.83 -3.01
N ASP A 85 -19.93 -1.61 -2.85
CA ASP A 85 -20.54 -1.40 -1.54
C ASP A 85 -20.26 -2.60 -0.61
N GLN A 86 -20.50 -3.82 -1.11
CA GLN A 86 -20.20 -5.05 -0.37
C GLN A 86 -18.70 -5.19 -0.06
N SER A 87 -17.84 -4.80 -1.00
CA SER A 87 -16.39 -4.83 -0.79
C SER A 87 -15.94 -3.86 0.29
N LEU A 88 -16.52 -2.66 0.36
CA LEU A 88 -16.25 -1.69 1.41
C LEU A 88 -16.74 -2.16 2.78
N TYR A 89 -17.94 -2.77 2.82
CA TYR A 89 -18.45 -3.37 4.06
C TYR A 89 -17.59 -4.53 4.58
N PHE A 90 -16.99 -5.31 3.69
CA PHE A 90 -16.12 -6.43 4.08
C PHE A 90 -14.70 -5.98 4.42
N ILE A 91 -14.15 -5.00 3.67
CA ILE A 91 -12.78 -4.54 3.88
C ILE A 91 -12.61 -3.82 5.23
N LEU A 92 -13.67 -3.19 5.74
CA LEU A 92 -13.61 -2.44 7.00
C LEU A 92 -13.34 -3.35 8.22
N PRO A 93 -14.12 -4.42 8.47
CA PRO A 93 -13.79 -5.37 9.54
C PRO A 93 -12.42 -6.02 9.35
N MET A 94 -12.03 -6.30 8.11
CA MET A 94 -10.72 -6.85 7.82
C MET A 94 -9.60 -5.84 8.13
N ALA A 95 -9.81 -4.55 7.85
CA ALA A 95 -8.89 -3.49 8.23
C ALA A 95 -8.76 -3.34 9.75
N ILE A 96 -9.86 -3.48 10.49
CA ILE A 96 -9.85 -3.48 11.96
C ILE A 96 -9.04 -4.68 12.48
N LEU A 97 -9.30 -5.87 11.95
CA LEU A 97 -8.58 -7.08 12.35
C LEU A 97 -7.08 -6.96 12.11
N THR A 98 -6.69 -6.50 10.92
CA THR A 98 -5.28 -6.29 10.55
C THR A 98 -4.63 -5.17 11.34
N PHE A 99 -5.38 -4.10 11.67
CA PHE A 99 -4.93 -3.05 12.58
C PHE A 99 -4.60 -3.62 13.96
N LEU A 100 -5.51 -4.39 14.55
CA LEU A 100 -5.30 -5.02 15.86
C LEU A 100 -4.10 -5.97 15.84
N LEU A 101 -3.94 -6.74 14.76
CA LEU A 101 -2.80 -7.62 14.57
C LEU A 101 -1.49 -6.85 14.52
N LEU A 102 -1.41 -5.79 13.73
CA LEU A 102 -0.20 -4.95 13.63
C LEU A 102 0.06 -4.18 14.92
N ARG A 103 -0.98 -3.73 15.60
CA ARG A 103 -0.85 -2.86 16.77
C ARG A 103 -0.47 -3.59 18.06
N TYR A 104 -0.97 -4.80 18.23
CA TYR A 104 -0.85 -5.55 19.48
C TYR A 104 -0.09 -6.87 19.32
N TRP A 105 -0.33 -7.63 18.28
CA TRP A 105 0.28 -8.95 18.10
C TRP A 105 1.64 -8.91 17.42
N SER A 106 1.94 -7.86 16.67
CA SER A 106 3.25 -7.71 16.04
C SER A 106 4.38 -7.73 17.09
N VAL A 107 4.20 -7.09 18.23
CA VAL A 107 5.17 -7.03 19.31
C VAL A 107 5.51 -8.43 19.82
N PHE A 108 4.51 -9.29 20.02
CA PHE A 108 4.70 -10.66 20.47
C PHE A 108 5.49 -11.52 19.47
N ILE A 109 5.19 -11.34 18.17
CA ILE A 109 5.89 -12.09 17.11
C ILE A 109 7.34 -11.56 16.94
N LEU A 110 7.53 -10.25 17.03
CA LEU A 110 8.85 -9.63 16.92
C LEU A 110 9.76 -10.02 18.10
N ASP A 111 9.25 -10.13 19.31
CA ASP A 111 10.00 -10.55 20.50
C ASP A 111 10.63 -11.94 20.30
N PHE A 112 9.91 -12.84 19.64
CA PHE A 112 10.43 -14.15 19.30
C PHE A 112 11.42 -14.15 18.12
N ALA A 113 11.23 -13.25 17.14
CA ALA A 113 11.97 -13.25 15.88
C ALA A 113 13.23 -12.37 15.88
N VAL A 114 13.26 -11.30 16.68
CA VAL A 114 14.31 -10.27 16.65
C VAL A 114 15.17 -10.32 17.89
N LYS A 115 16.44 -10.66 17.71
CA LYS A 115 17.40 -10.77 18.83
C LYS A 115 18.02 -9.44 19.26
N SER A 116 18.02 -8.44 18.36
CA SER A 116 18.58 -7.11 18.66
C SER A 116 17.52 -6.24 19.31
N GLU A 117 17.76 -5.83 20.55
CA GLU A 117 16.84 -4.98 21.32
C GLU A 117 16.56 -3.64 20.61
N ASN A 118 17.58 -3.01 20.07
CA ASN A 118 17.43 -1.74 19.35
C ASN A 118 16.54 -1.88 18.10
N ILE A 119 16.76 -2.94 17.30
CA ILE A 119 15.95 -3.19 16.10
C ILE A 119 14.52 -3.57 16.50
N PHE A 120 14.32 -4.32 17.57
CA PHE A 120 13.01 -4.66 18.10
C PHE A 120 12.21 -3.42 18.50
N ILE A 121 12.81 -2.50 19.25
CA ILE A 121 12.16 -1.27 19.71
C ILE A 121 11.75 -0.43 18.51
N GLU A 122 12.67 -0.15 17.59
CA GLU A 122 12.40 0.71 16.41
C GLU A 122 11.38 0.04 15.46
N THR A 123 11.45 -1.26 15.24
CA THR A 123 10.45 -1.98 14.43
C THR A 123 9.06 -1.91 15.07
N SER A 124 8.98 -2.03 16.39
CA SER A 124 7.70 -1.94 17.11
C SER A 124 7.11 -0.55 17.01
N ILE A 125 7.92 0.49 17.12
CA ILE A 125 7.50 1.89 16.93
C ILE A 125 7.02 2.11 15.49
N TYR A 126 7.80 1.66 14.51
CA TYR A 126 7.44 1.75 13.09
C TYR A 126 6.08 1.09 12.80
N LEU A 127 5.86 -0.16 13.25
CA LEU A 127 4.59 -0.87 13.03
C LEU A 127 3.42 -0.21 13.75
N LYS A 128 3.66 0.34 14.94
CA LYS A 128 2.65 1.10 15.69
C LYS A 128 2.12 2.28 14.88
N TYR A 129 2.98 3.11 14.30
CA TYR A 129 2.55 4.25 13.49
C TYR A 129 1.99 3.79 12.14
N ARG A 130 2.61 2.83 11.50
CA ARG A 130 2.16 2.31 10.20
C ARG A 130 0.80 1.61 10.27
N SER A 131 0.43 1.05 11.43
CA SER A 131 -0.88 0.42 11.62
C SER A 131 -2.05 1.37 11.38
N TYR A 132 -1.92 2.66 11.70
CA TYR A 132 -2.98 3.64 11.42
C TYR A 132 -3.24 3.86 9.93
N GLY A 133 -2.22 3.66 9.10
CA GLY A 133 -2.35 3.74 7.65
C GLY A 133 -3.11 2.59 6.99
N ILE A 134 -3.36 1.49 7.74
CA ILE A 134 -3.96 0.27 7.18
C ILE A 134 -5.38 0.51 6.63
N PHE A 135 -6.17 1.36 7.28
CA PHE A 135 -7.51 1.68 6.85
C PHE A 135 -7.53 2.35 5.48
N PHE A 136 -6.63 3.31 5.27
CA PHE A 136 -6.48 4.00 3.99
C PHE A 136 -5.91 3.06 2.92
N ALA A 137 -4.92 2.23 3.28
CA ALA A 137 -4.32 1.28 2.36
C ALA A 137 -5.34 0.24 1.87
N MET A 138 -6.15 -0.32 2.75
CA MET A 138 -7.17 -1.29 2.39
C MET A 138 -8.32 -0.66 1.60
N GLY A 139 -8.78 0.53 1.97
CA GLY A 139 -9.75 1.29 1.19
C GLY A 139 -9.24 1.58 -0.23
N ASN A 140 -7.98 2.01 -0.35
CA ASN A 140 -7.34 2.25 -1.65
C ASN A 140 -7.29 0.98 -2.52
N MET A 141 -7.10 -0.21 -1.93
CA MET A 141 -7.13 -1.47 -2.68
C MET A 141 -8.48 -1.75 -3.33
N VAL A 142 -9.59 -1.46 -2.66
CA VAL A 142 -10.94 -1.61 -3.22
C VAL A 142 -11.15 -0.64 -4.39
N PHE A 143 -10.76 0.62 -4.24
CA PHE A 143 -10.84 1.61 -5.34
C PHE A 143 -9.94 1.22 -6.52
N ARG A 144 -8.74 0.73 -6.25
CA ARG A 144 -7.85 0.22 -7.29
C ARG A 144 -8.49 -0.95 -8.04
N ALA A 145 -9.07 -1.90 -7.33
CA ALA A 145 -9.79 -3.04 -7.92
C ALA A 145 -10.92 -2.58 -8.85
N PHE A 146 -11.66 -1.54 -8.44
CA PHE A 146 -12.71 -0.91 -9.24
C PHE A 146 -12.18 -0.33 -10.54
N TYR A 147 -11.17 0.54 -10.48
CA TYR A 147 -10.65 1.20 -11.67
C TYR A 147 -9.96 0.22 -12.62
N VAL A 148 -9.24 -0.79 -12.11
CA VAL A 148 -8.65 -1.85 -12.93
C VAL A 148 -9.74 -2.72 -13.56
N GLY A 149 -10.76 -3.11 -12.80
CA GLY A 149 -11.89 -3.90 -13.30
C GLY A 149 -12.68 -3.19 -14.40
N LEU A 150 -12.75 -1.86 -14.36
CA LEU A 150 -13.33 -1.02 -15.43
C LEU A 150 -12.37 -0.73 -16.60
N ALA A 151 -11.14 -1.25 -16.56
CA ALA A 151 -10.06 -0.91 -17.50
C ALA A 151 -9.72 0.60 -17.55
N LYS A 152 -10.03 1.37 -16.48
CA LYS A 152 -9.72 2.79 -16.35
C LYS A 152 -8.38 3.01 -15.62
N THR A 153 -7.34 2.36 -16.10
CA THR A 153 -6.02 2.28 -15.44
C THR A 153 -5.27 3.61 -15.36
N LYS A 154 -5.61 4.59 -16.21
CA LYS A 154 -5.02 5.95 -16.18
C LYS A 154 -5.22 6.64 -14.82
N VAL A 155 -6.38 6.44 -14.17
CA VAL A 155 -6.65 7.01 -12.84
C VAL A 155 -5.62 6.52 -11.83
N ILE A 156 -5.29 5.23 -11.85
CA ILE A 156 -4.31 4.62 -10.96
C ILE A 156 -2.93 5.21 -11.20
N THR A 157 -2.53 5.39 -12.45
CA THR A 157 -1.24 6.01 -12.79
C THR A 157 -1.14 7.42 -12.21
N TYR A 158 -2.16 8.26 -12.41
CA TYR A 158 -2.16 9.63 -11.87
C TYR A 158 -2.12 9.64 -10.34
N THR A 159 -2.93 8.82 -9.68
CA THR A 159 -2.92 8.74 -8.21
C THR A 159 -1.59 8.24 -7.67
N THR A 160 -0.97 7.25 -8.32
CA THR A 160 0.34 6.74 -7.90
C THR A 160 1.45 7.76 -8.13
N LEU A 161 1.41 8.52 -9.23
CA LEU A 161 2.38 9.60 -9.48
C LEU A 161 2.27 10.72 -8.44
N VAL A 162 1.05 11.16 -8.12
CA VAL A 162 0.82 12.16 -7.07
C VAL A 162 1.30 11.63 -5.72
N LEU A 163 0.97 10.37 -5.39
CA LEU A 163 1.43 9.72 -4.18
C LEU A 163 2.96 9.69 -4.09
N ALA A 164 3.65 9.36 -5.20
CA ALA A 164 5.12 9.33 -5.26
C ALA A 164 5.72 10.71 -4.98
N ILE A 165 5.20 11.75 -5.63
CA ILE A 165 5.69 13.13 -5.43
C ILE A 165 5.48 13.56 -3.98
N VAL A 166 4.30 13.35 -3.43
CA VAL A 166 3.95 13.74 -2.05
C VAL A 166 4.79 12.96 -1.04
N ASN A 167 4.91 11.63 -1.20
CA ASN A 167 5.68 10.79 -0.31
C ASN A 167 7.16 11.20 -0.29
N ILE A 168 7.82 11.24 -1.45
CA ILE A 168 9.25 11.61 -1.56
C ILE A 168 9.49 13.02 -0.99
N SER A 169 8.58 13.97 -1.24
CA SER A 169 8.71 15.33 -0.75
C SER A 169 8.55 15.40 0.78
N LEU A 170 7.55 14.70 1.33
CA LEU A 170 7.32 14.67 2.78
C LEU A 170 8.44 13.94 3.52
N ASP A 171 8.91 12.83 2.99
CA ASP A 171 10.01 12.08 3.58
C ASP A 171 11.29 12.93 3.59
N TYR A 172 11.60 13.63 2.50
CA TYR A 172 12.74 14.55 2.47
C TYR A 172 12.61 15.66 3.52
N ILE A 173 11.43 16.24 3.67
CA ILE A 173 11.18 17.34 4.61
C ILE A 173 11.25 16.85 6.06
N LEU A 174 10.58 15.75 6.37
CA LEU A 174 10.41 15.26 7.74
C LEU A 174 11.62 14.47 8.24
N ILE A 175 12.25 13.66 7.40
CA ILE A 175 13.43 12.87 7.78
C ILE A 175 14.63 13.82 8.04
N PHE A 176 14.82 14.80 7.17
CA PHE A 176 15.98 15.70 7.24
C PHE A 176 15.69 17.07 7.89
N GLY A 177 14.51 17.29 8.45
CA GLY A 177 14.16 18.53 9.14
C GLY A 177 14.26 19.79 8.27
N LYS A 178 13.84 19.72 6.98
CA LYS A 178 13.91 20.85 6.06
C LYS A 178 12.68 21.75 6.16
N PHE A 179 12.84 23.00 5.70
CA PHE A 179 11.74 24.00 5.66
C PHE A 179 11.09 24.29 7.01
N GLY A 180 11.80 24.13 8.13
CA GLY A 180 11.29 24.38 9.47
C GLY A 180 10.48 23.23 10.08
N ALA A 181 10.44 22.08 9.44
CA ALA A 181 9.88 20.86 10.02
C ALA A 181 10.84 20.26 11.06
N PRO A 182 10.33 19.60 12.11
CA PRO A 182 11.17 18.85 13.02
C PRO A 182 11.83 17.68 12.30
N GLU A 183 13.09 17.41 12.61
CA GLU A 183 13.77 16.21 12.15
C GLU A 183 13.18 15.00 12.89
N MET A 184 12.56 14.09 12.14
CA MET A 184 11.89 12.94 12.74
C MET A 184 12.66 11.62 12.53
N GLY A 185 13.75 11.66 11.76
CA GLY A 185 14.71 10.55 11.61
C GLY A 185 14.20 9.37 10.79
#